data_3383f9cfb709ed11b874e476e2fb87e0
#
_entry.id   3383f9cfb709ed11b874e476e2fb87e0
#
_cell.length_a   1.000
_cell.length_b   1.000
_cell.length_c   1.000
_cell.angle_alpha   90.00
_cell.angle_beta   90.00
_cell.angle_gamma   90.00
#
_symmetry.space_group_name_H-M   'P 1'
#
loop_
_entity.id
_entity.type
_entity.pdbx_description
1 polymer ?
#
loop_
_entity_poly.entity_id
_entity_poly.type
_entity_poly.pdbx_seq_one_letter_code
_entity_poly.pdbx_strand_id
1 'polypeptide(L)'
;EQYRNRYPAQLSGGQQQRVGLARALAAGPSLMLLDEPFGAIDAINRTKLQDELLKIHERAGLTCMFVTHDVTEALKLGTRIMIMNQGKIQQFDTAKEILEHPANEYVASLLQSVQEGLNFFR
;
A
#
# COMPACT_ATOMS: atom_id res chain seq x y z
N GLU A 1 -6.73 -25.72 -12.25
CA GLU A 1 -6.63 -24.82 -11.15
C GLU A 1 -7.95 -24.35 -10.60
N GLN A 2 -8.09 -24.45 -9.30
CA GLN A 2 -9.34 -24.18 -8.61
C GLN A 2 -9.87 -22.77 -8.84
N TYR A 3 -8.99 -21.75 -8.87
CA TYR A 3 -9.38 -20.35 -9.00
C TYR A 3 -9.65 -19.90 -10.43
N ARG A 4 -9.15 -20.64 -11.39
CA ARG A 4 -9.37 -20.33 -12.80
C ARG A 4 -10.81 -20.46 -13.23
N ASN A 5 -11.50 -21.45 -12.67
CA ASN A 5 -12.85 -21.80 -13.06
C ASN A 5 -13.92 -21.11 -12.21
N ARG A 6 -13.51 -20.22 -11.32
CA ARG A 6 -14.43 -19.49 -10.47
C ARG A 6 -14.57 -18.04 -10.91
N TYR A 7 -15.79 -17.55 -10.85
CA TYR A 7 -16.02 -16.12 -11.03
C TYR A 7 -15.44 -15.35 -9.85
N PRO A 8 -14.94 -14.13 -10.09
CA PRO A 8 -14.39 -13.33 -9.00
C PRO A 8 -15.33 -13.14 -7.82
N ALA A 9 -16.64 -13.08 -8.06
CA ALA A 9 -17.64 -12.94 -7.02
C ALA A 9 -17.72 -14.14 -6.07
N GLN A 10 -17.18 -15.28 -6.46
CA GLN A 10 -17.15 -16.49 -5.62
C GLN A 10 -15.97 -16.54 -4.66
N LEU A 11 -15.01 -15.61 -4.84
CA LEU A 11 -13.84 -15.52 -3.98
C LEU A 11 -14.05 -14.46 -2.91
N SER A 12 -13.43 -14.63 -1.74
CA SER A 12 -13.40 -13.57 -0.73
C SER A 12 -12.60 -12.36 -1.26
N GLY A 13 -12.84 -11.18 -0.68
CA GLY A 13 -12.09 -9.98 -1.05
C GLY A 13 -10.59 -10.18 -0.96
N GLY A 14 -10.12 -10.86 0.10
CA GLY A 14 -8.70 -11.15 0.27
C GLY A 14 -8.16 -12.08 -0.79
N GLN A 15 -8.93 -13.11 -1.15
CA GLN A 15 -8.52 -14.04 -2.21
C GLN A 15 -8.45 -13.34 -3.56
N GLN A 16 -9.39 -12.46 -3.87
CA GLN A 16 -9.38 -11.69 -5.11
C GLN A 16 -8.15 -10.80 -5.20
N GLN A 17 -7.78 -10.15 -4.11
CA GLN A 17 -6.59 -9.30 -4.04
C GLN A 17 -5.33 -10.12 -4.29
N ARG A 18 -5.20 -11.27 -3.64
CA ARG A 18 -4.03 -12.14 -3.79
C ARG A 18 -3.89 -12.68 -5.22
N VAL A 19 -4.99 -13.09 -5.82
CA VAL A 19 -5.00 -13.55 -7.21
C VAL A 19 -4.59 -12.42 -8.16
N GLY A 20 -5.13 -11.22 -7.96
CA GLY A 20 -4.79 -10.06 -8.78
C GLY A 20 -3.32 -9.70 -8.68
N LEU A 21 -2.78 -9.69 -7.47
CA LEU A 21 -1.38 -9.39 -7.22
C LEU A 21 -0.47 -10.45 -7.86
N ALA A 22 -0.81 -11.73 -7.70
CA ALA A 22 -0.05 -12.83 -8.29
C ALA A 22 -0.01 -12.73 -9.82
N ARG A 23 -1.14 -12.38 -10.46
CA ARG A 23 -1.19 -12.20 -11.90
C ARG A 23 -0.30 -11.06 -12.37
N ALA A 24 -0.34 -9.94 -11.64
CA ALA A 24 0.48 -8.79 -11.97
C ALA A 24 1.97 -9.13 -11.87
N LEU A 25 2.36 -9.85 -10.84
CA LEU A 25 3.75 -10.28 -10.63
C LEU A 25 4.20 -11.29 -11.69
N ALA A 26 3.32 -12.21 -12.06
CA ALA A 26 3.63 -13.25 -13.06
C ALA A 26 3.90 -12.66 -14.45
N ALA A 27 3.35 -11.49 -14.75
CA ALA A 27 3.59 -10.81 -16.02
C ALA A 27 5.02 -10.26 -16.15
N GLY A 28 5.76 -10.17 -15.05
CA GLY A 28 7.15 -9.70 -15.07
C GLY A 28 7.33 -8.25 -15.49
N PRO A 29 6.47 -7.32 -15.03
CA PRO A 29 6.55 -5.94 -15.48
C PRO A 29 7.76 -5.20 -14.90
N SER A 30 8.24 -4.17 -15.60
CA SER A 30 9.22 -3.24 -15.06
C SER A 30 8.57 -2.19 -14.15
N LEU A 31 7.30 -1.89 -14.38
CA LEU A 31 6.50 -0.97 -13.59
C LEU A 31 5.16 -1.61 -13.29
N MET A 32 4.75 -1.56 -12.03
CA MET A 32 3.49 -2.12 -11.59
C MET A 32 2.66 -1.05 -10.88
N LEU A 33 1.39 -0.94 -11.27
CA LEU A 33 0.44 -0.01 -10.65
C LEU A 33 -0.62 -0.81 -9.90
N LEU A 34 -0.79 -0.51 -8.63
CA LEU A 34 -1.75 -1.19 -7.76
C LEU A 34 -2.67 -0.15 -7.10
N ASP A 35 -3.97 -0.39 -7.17
CA ASP A 35 -4.95 0.49 -6.54
C ASP A 35 -5.57 -0.24 -5.35
N GLU A 36 -5.30 0.26 -4.14
CA GLU A 36 -5.77 -0.31 -2.88
C GLU A 36 -5.52 -1.83 -2.78
N PRO A 37 -4.27 -2.28 -3.01
CA PRO A 37 -4.02 -3.72 -3.16
C PRO A 37 -4.30 -4.55 -1.91
N PHE A 38 -4.37 -3.91 -0.75
CA PHE A 38 -4.57 -4.62 0.53
C PHE A 38 -5.90 -4.29 1.20
N GLY A 39 -6.77 -3.54 0.51
CA GLY A 39 -7.98 -2.98 1.11
C GLY A 39 -9.02 -3.99 1.58
N ALA A 40 -9.11 -5.15 0.92
CA ALA A 40 -10.11 -6.16 1.22
C ALA A 40 -9.58 -7.33 2.06
N ILE A 41 -8.38 -7.18 2.62
CA ILE A 41 -7.69 -8.26 3.33
C ILE A 41 -7.68 -7.97 4.84
N ASP A 42 -7.90 -8.99 5.67
CA ASP A 42 -7.84 -8.85 7.12
C ASP A 42 -6.42 -8.47 7.59
N ALA A 43 -6.31 -7.97 8.81
CA ALA A 43 -5.06 -7.39 9.32
C ALA A 43 -3.88 -8.37 9.31
N ILE A 44 -4.11 -9.63 9.66
CA ILE A 44 -3.05 -10.64 9.73
C ILE A 44 -2.53 -10.97 8.32
N ASN A 45 -3.44 -11.27 7.41
CA ASN A 45 -3.08 -11.60 6.03
C ASN A 45 -2.54 -10.39 5.28
N ARG A 46 -3.03 -9.19 5.61
CA ARG A 46 -2.51 -7.96 5.04
C ARG A 46 -1.03 -7.79 5.34
N THR A 47 -0.63 -7.97 6.59
CA THR A 47 0.78 -7.87 7.00
C THR A 47 1.64 -8.86 6.24
N LYS A 48 1.19 -10.12 6.14
CA LYS A 48 1.91 -11.15 5.39
C LYS A 48 2.10 -10.78 3.92
N LEU A 49 1.03 -10.29 3.29
CA LEU A 49 1.09 -9.93 1.87
C LEU A 49 1.96 -8.71 1.63
N GLN A 50 1.92 -7.73 2.53
CA GLN A 50 2.81 -6.57 2.47
C GLN A 50 4.28 -6.99 2.55
N ASP A 51 4.61 -7.91 3.46
CA ASP A 51 5.97 -8.41 3.61
C ASP A 51 6.42 -9.19 2.38
N GLU A 52 5.53 -9.98 1.78
CA GLU A 52 5.81 -10.68 0.53
C GLU A 52 6.10 -9.70 -0.60
N LEU A 53 5.32 -8.63 -0.71
CA LEU A 53 5.52 -7.61 -1.73
C LEU A 53 6.87 -6.92 -1.58
N LEU A 54 7.27 -6.59 -0.35
CA LEU A 54 8.57 -5.99 -0.08
C LEU A 54 9.71 -6.91 -0.51
N LYS A 55 9.61 -8.21 -0.24
CA LYS A 55 10.61 -9.19 -0.64
C LYS A 55 10.72 -9.31 -2.15
N ILE A 56 9.59 -9.32 -2.84
CA ILE A 56 9.57 -9.41 -4.31
C ILE A 56 10.17 -8.14 -4.91
N HIS A 57 9.83 -6.99 -4.37
CA HIS A 57 10.39 -5.71 -4.80
C HIS A 57 11.90 -5.69 -4.69
N GLU A 58 12.43 -6.15 -3.56
CA GLU A 58 13.87 -6.24 -3.34
C GLU A 58 14.56 -7.16 -4.35
N ARG A 59 13.98 -8.33 -4.61
CA ARG A 59 14.59 -9.34 -5.48
C ARG A 59 14.50 -8.99 -6.94
N ALA A 60 13.37 -8.46 -7.37
CA ALA A 60 13.10 -8.23 -8.79
C ALA A 60 13.56 -6.87 -9.31
N GLY A 61 13.89 -5.93 -8.43
CA GLY A 61 14.22 -4.57 -8.83
C GLY A 61 13.06 -3.85 -9.50
N LEU A 62 11.85 -4.26 -9.18
CA LEU A 62 10.61 -3.79 -9.76
C LEU A 62 10.24 -2.41 -9.22
N THR A 63 9.83 -1.49 -10.11
CA THR A 63 9.22 -0.23 -9.68
C THR A 63 7.74 -0.47 -9.46
N CYS A 64 7.26 -0.16 -8.25
CA CYS A 64 5.86 -0.36 -7.90
C CYS A 64 5.28 0.95 -7.38
N MET A 65 4.14 1.35 -7.95
CA MET A 65 3.34 2.46 -7.43
C MET A 65 2.02 1.89 -6.93
N PHE A 66 1.67 2.15 -5.69
CA PHE A 66 0.35 1.75 -5.20
C PHE A 66 -0.35 2.91 -4.52
N VAL A 67 -1.68 2.91 -4.65
CA VAL A 67 -2.55 3.93 -4.08
C VAL A 67 -3.21 3.35 -2.85
N THR A 68 -3.19 4.08 -1.75
CA THR A 68 -3.83 3.66 -0.50
C THR A 68 -4.39 4.85 0.26
N HIS A 69 -5.45 4.63 1.01
CA HIS A 69 -5.98 5.58 1.98
C HIS A 69 -5.37 5.38 3.36
N ASP A 70 -4.60 4.32 3.55
CA ASP A 70 -3.99 3.99 4.84
C ASP A 70 -2.59 4.61 4.92
N VAL A 71 -2.46 5.66 5.71
CA VAL A 71 -1.20 6.40 5.87
C VAL A 71 -0.12 5.51 6.47
N THR A 72 -0.48 4.67 7.45
CA THR A 72 0.47 3.75 8.09
C THR A 72 1.06 2.77 7.05
N GLU A 73 0.21 2.26 6.16
CA GLU A 73 0.63 1.38 5.07
C GLU A 73 1.61 2.08 4.14
N ALA A 74 1.31 3.31 3.74
CA ALA A 74 2.19 4.09 2.89
C ALA A 74 3.54 4.33 3.55
N LEU A 75 3.55 4.68 4.83
CA LEU A 75 4.79 4.92 5.58
C LEU A 75 5.62 3.65 5.72
N LYS A 76 4.96 2.50 5.86
CA LYS A 76 5.63 1.21 5.99
C LYS A 76 6.26 0.76 4.68
N LEU A 77 5.53 0.86 3.58
CA LEU A 77 5.90 0.24 2.32
C LEU A 77 6.61 1.17 1.34
N GLY A 78 6.30 2.47 1.38
CA GLY A 78 6.78 3.40 0.38
C GLY A 78 8.23 3.81 0.59
N THR A 79 9.04 3.74 -0.47
CA THR A 79 10.36 4.39 -0.48
C THR A 79 10.20 5.88 -0.67
N ARG A 80 9.24 6.27 -1.51
CA ARG A 80 8.80 7.66 -1.66
C ARG A 80 7.28 7.69 -1.61
N ILE A 81 6.75 8.72 -0.97
CA ILE A 81 5.32 8.83 -0.71
C ILE A 81 4.81 10.15 -1.27
N MET A 82 3.74 10.07 -2.05
CA MET A 82 3.06 11.23 -2.58
C MET A 82 1.74 11.40 -1.81
N ILE A 83 1.61 12.52 -1.12
CA ILE A 83 0.37 12.87 -0.41
C ILE A 83 -0.41 13.83 -1.28
N MET A 84 -1.68 13.48 -1.54
CA MET A 84 -2.56 14.26 -2.39
C MET A 84 -3.81 14.67 -1.64
N ASN A 85 -4.33 15.84 -1.97
CA ASN A 85 -5.60 16.31 -1.46
C ASN A 85 -6.30 17.14 -2.54
N GLN A 86 -7.54 16.79 -2.83
CA GLN A 86 -8.36 17.47 -3.84
C GLN A 86 -7.65 17.63 -5.19
N GLY A 87 -7.01 16.55 -5.62
CA GLY A 87 -6.32 16.51 -6.91
C GLY A 87 -4.98 17.24 -6.96
N LYS A 88 -4.51 17.74 -5.82
CA LYS A 88 -3.23 18.47 -5.77
C LYS A 88 -2.22 17.72 -4.92
N ILE A 89 -0.96 17.72 -5.35
CA ILE A 89 0.14 17.14 -4.59
C ILE A 89 0.46 18.06 -3.42
N GLN A 90 0.40 17.52 -2.21
CA GLN A 90 0.71 18.24 -0.99
C GLN A 90 2.18 18.07 -0.60
N GLN A 91 2.70 16.87 -0.79
CA GLN A 91 4.12 16.58 -0.53
C GLN A 91 4.50 15.29 -1.25
N PHE A 92 5.74 15.23 -1.72
CA PHE A 92 6.30 14.04 -2.35
C PHE A 92 7.72 13.86 -1.84
N ASP A 93 7.89 12.95 -0.90
CA ASP A 93 9.17 12.76 -0.19
C ASP A 93 9.29 11.35 0.38
N THR A 94 10.44 11.08 1.00
CA THR A 94 10.61 9.87 1.79
C THR A 94 9.75 9.94 3.04
N ALA A 95 9.48 8.77 3.64
CA ALA A 95 8.73 8.71 4.90
C ALA A 95 9.40 9.56 5.99
N LYS A 96 10.73 9.51 6.07
CA LYS A 96 11.50 10.27 7.05
C LYS A 96 11.27 11.78 6.90
N GLU A 97 11.37 12.30 5.67
CA GLU A 97 11.17 13.72 5.41
C GLU A 97 9.74 14.16 5.71
N ILE A 98 8.77 13.33 5.37
CA ILE A 98 7.37 13.64 5.65
C ILE A 98 7.12 13.71 7.16
N LEU A 99 7.68 12.77 7.92
CA LEU A 99 7.52 12.74 9.37
C LEU A 99 8.25 13.89 10.08
N GLU A 100 9.44 14.22 9.64
CA GLU A 100 10.26 15.27 10.27
C GLU A 100 9.89 16.66 9.77
N HIS A 101 9.51 16.79 8.51
CA HIS A 101 9.28 18.08 7.85
C HIS A 101 7.99 18.08 7.02
N PRO A 102 6.80 17.97 7.67
CA PRO A 102 5.55 18.03 6.93
C PRO A 102 5.42 19.38 6.20
N ALA A 103 5.02 19.33 4.94
CA ALA A 103 5.03 20.49 4.07
C ALA A 103 3.98 21.54 4.43
N ASN A 104 2.87 21.12 5.05
CA ASN A 104 1.78 22.03 5.40
C ASN A 104 0.93 21.44 6.53
N GLU A 105 -0.12 22.19 6.92
CA GLU A 105 -1.00 21.77 8.00
C GLU A 105 -1.80 20.51 7.67
N TYR A 106 -2.17 20.32 6.40
CA TYR A 106 -2.88 19.12 5.98
C TYR A 106 -2.06 17.87 6.24
N VAL A 107 -0.79 17.89 5.79
CA VAL A 107 0.14 16.77 6.01
C VAL A 107 0.38 16.54 7.49
N ALA A 108 0.61 17.61 8.24
CA ALA A 108 0.82 17.51 9.69
C ALA A 108 -0.39 16.89 10.40
N SER A 109 -1.60 17.29 10.03
CA SER A 109 -2.83 16.75 10.60
C SER A 109 -3.01 15.26 10.29
N LEU A 110 -2.67 14.88 9.07
CA LEU A 110 -2.74 13.48 8.64
C LEU A 110 -1.82 12.60 9.49
N LEU A 111 -0.59 13.07 9.71
CA LEU A 111 0.40 12.36 10.53
C LEU A 111 0.00 12.31 12.00
N GLN A 112 -0.59 13.36 12.51
CA GLN A 112 -1.06 13.42 13.90
C GLN A 112 -2.11 12.36 14.17
N SER A 113 -3.04 12.15 13.24
CA SER A 113 -4.08 11.12 13.40
C SER A 113 -3.47 9.71 13.48
N VAL A 114 -2.39 9.45 12.75
CA VAL A 114 -1.66 8.18 12.81
C VAL A 114 -0.97 8.02 14.16
N GLN A 115 -0.29 9.06 14.63
CA GLN A 115 0.39 9.04 15.93
C GLN A 115 -0.57 8.84 17.09
N GLU A 116 -1.73 9.48 17.05
CA GLU A 116 -2.78 9.30 18.05
C GLU A 116 -3.28 7.86 18.07
N GLY A 117 -3.48 7.27 16.90
CA GLY A 117 -3.87 5.88 16.78
C GLY A 117 -2.84 4.93 17.40
N LEU A 118 -1.56 5.18 17.15
CA LEU A 118 -0.49 4.39 17.74
C LEU A 118 -0.41 4.56 19.26
N ASN A 119 -0.58 5.77 19.74
CA ASN A 119 -0.55 6.06 21.19
C ASN A 119 -1.71 5.40 21.93
N PHE A 120 -2.85 5.25 21.27
CA PHE A 120 -4.02 4.60 21.85
C PHE A 120 -3.74 3.14 22.22
N PHE A 121 -2.88 2.46 21.48
CA PHE A 121 -2.57 1.04 21.66
C PHE A 121 -1.33 0.79 22.52
N ARG A 122 -0.74 1.79 23.06
CA ARG A 122 0.42 1.66 23.94
C ARG A 122 0.04 1.34 25.38
#